data_b482c43d9b9770b9fc66c2b9af58233d
#
_entry.id   b482c43d9b9770b9fc66c2b9af58233d
#
_cell.length_a   1.000
_cell.length_b   1.000
_cell.length_c   1.000
_cell.angle_alpha   90.00
_cell.angle_beta   90.00
_cell.angle_gamma   90.00
#
_symmetry.space_group_name_H-M   'P 1'
#
loop_
_entity.id
_entity.type
_entity.pdbx_description
1 polymer ?
#
loop_
_entity_poly.entity_id
_entity_poly.type
_entity_poly.pdbx_seq_one_letter_code
_entity_poly.pdbx_strand_id
1 'polypeptide(L)'
;MFFSCLYRIVLIALFMLPFGMVRAAGEIQFDQGLEYSRPEGVSLQLNMARPKNAKGPLPCILCIHGGGFRAGKREGYDSLIRTLAGEGYAAVTISYRLAPQHRFPAAVHDTKAAVRWLRANAGKYGIDPWRIGVTGGSAGGHLAQFLGVTGDVKEFEGGGGNPGVSSRVNCVVNVYGPSDFTKSYGKSVDAAEVLPLFLGGNLETALPAHIRSSPLNWVTPNASPTLCIHGTDDKYVAHEQAEWLVERLKKCGVEADLLSLQGAGHGFKGKDAETADRAMIAFFNRHLKNKGE
;
A
#
# COMPACT_ATOMS: atom_id res chain seq x y z
N MET A 1 64.96 -24.82 -36.19
CA MET A 1 64.11 -23.70 -35.62
C MET A 1 62.69 -24.23 -35.49
N PHE A 2 62.35 -24.73 -34.28
CA PHE A 2 61.02 -25.34 -34.03
C PHE A 2 60.23 -24.32 -33.19
N PHE A 3 59.08 -23.83 -33.73
CA PHE A 3 58.10 -23.06 -33.00
C PHE A 3 57.04 -23.99 -32.43
N SER A 4 57.01 -24.10 -31.09
CA SER A 4 56.03 -24.83 -30.32
C SER A 4 54.81 -23.89 -30.07
N CYS A 5 53.67 -24.27 -30.59
CA CYS A 5 52.37 -23.55 -30.39
C CYS A 5 51.67 -24.15 -29.17
N LEU A 6 51.69 -23.46 -28.02
CA LEU A 6 50.92 -23.83 -26.82
C LEU A 6 49.46 -23.40 -26.96
N TYR A 7 48.54 -24.35 -27.15
CA TYR A 7 47.13 -24.15 -27.00
C TYR A 7 46.76 -24.01 -25.51
N ARG A 8 46.32 -22.82 -25.09
CA ARG A 8 45.73 -22.62 -23.76
C ARG A 8 44.24 -23.03 -23.84
N ILE A 9 43.92 -24.15 -23.17
CA ILE A 9 42.52 -24.56 -22.94
C ILE A 9 41.96 -23.66 -21.85
N VAL A 10 41.00 -22.78 -22.20
CA VAL A 10 40.20 -22.01 -21.22
C VAL A 10 39.05 -22.89 -20.76
N LEU A 11 39.17 -23.40 -19.51
CA LEU A 11 38.03 -24.06 -18.84
C LEU A 11 36.99 -22.99 -18.46
N ILE A 12 35.88 -22.95 -19.16
CA ILE A 12 34.68 -22.17 -18.76
C ILE A 12 33.99 -22.97 -17.65
N ALA A 13 34.18 -22.55 -16.40
CA ALA A 13 33.38 -23.05 -15.28
C ALA A 13 31.94 -22.55 -15.42
N LEU A 14 31.05 -23.45 -15.79
CA LEU A 14 29.60 -23.18 -15.80
C LEU A 14 29.12 -23.11 -14.35
N PHE A 15 28.96 -21.90 -13.81
CA PHE A 15 28.28 -21.68 -12.52
C PHE A 15 26.81 -22.02 -12.70
N MET A 16 26.40 -23.23 -12.32
CA MET A 16 24.99 -23.55 -12.09
C MET A 16 24.51 -22.75 -10.90
N LEU A 17 23.75 -21.66 -11.15
CA LEU A 17 22.95 -21.03 -10.13
C LEU A 17 21.95 -22.05 -9.57
N PRO A 18 21.80 -22.18 -8.25
CA PRO A 18 20.83 -23.12 -7.70
C PRO A 18 19.44 -22.71 -8.17
N PHE A 19 18.75 -23.64 -8.80
CA PHE A 19 17.33 -23.55 -9.10
C PHE A 19 16.63 -23.23 -7.78
N GLY A 20 16.06 -22.00 -7.66
CA GLY A 20 15.29 -21.62 -6.50
C GLY A 20 14.19 -22.65 -6.29
N MET A 21 14.23 -23.35 -5.16
CA MET A 21 13.13 -24.23 -4.75
C MET A 21 11.85 -23.43 -4.84
N VAL A 22 10.95 -23.80 -5.75
CA VAL A 22 9.56 -23.38 -5.73
C VAL A 22 9.01 -23.90 -4.40
N ARG A 23 8.95 -23.03 -3.42
CA ARG A 23 8.37 -23.34 -2.11
C ARG A 23 6.91 -23.70 -2.38
N ALA A 24 6.52 -24.95 -2.16
CA ALA A 24 5.12 -25.34 -2.26
C ALA A 24 4.31 -24.33 -1.44
N ALA A 25 3.32 -23.70 -2.07
CA ALA A 25 2.47 -22.72 -1.41
C ALA A 25 1.83 -23.41 -0.19
N GLY A 26 2.24 -23.03 1.02
CA GLY A 26 1.71 -23.58 2.25
C GLY A 26 0.19 -23.37 2.32
N GLU A 27 -0.51 -24.22 3.07
CA GLU A 27 -1.95 -24.07 3.29
C GLU A 27 -2.26 -22.69 3.88
N ILE A 28 -3.17 -21.94 3.24
CA ILE A 28 -3.56 -20.59 3.65
C ILE A 28 -4.84 -20.66 4.47
N GLN A 29 -4.81 -20.10 5.68
CA GLN A 29 -6.00 -19.80 6.45
C GLN A 29 -6.61 -18.49 5.96
N PHE A 30 -7.93 -18.48 5.76
CA PHE A 30 -8.68 -17.32 5.28
C PHE A 30 -9.88 -17.06 6.18
N ASP A 31 -9.86 -15.94 6.89
CA ASP A 31 -10.92 -15.49 7.79
C ASP A 31 -11.65 -14.31 7.14
N GLN A 32 -12.98 -14.35 7.11
CA GLN A 32 -13.81 -13.31 6.46
C GLN A 32 -14.70 -12.57 7.45
N GLY A 33 -14.99 -11.31 7.16
CA GLY A 33 -15.99 -10.54 7.88
C GLY A 33 -15.65 -10.23 9.33
N LEU A 34 -14.36 -10.16 9.68
CA LEU A 34 -13.94 -9.77 11.02
C LEU A 34 -14.21 -8.29 11.23
N GLU A 35 -15.06 -7.94 12.19
CA GLU A 35 -15.33 -6.54 12.48
C GLU A 35 -14.15 -5.91 13.22
N TYR A 36 -13.62 -4.81 12.67
CA TYR A 36 -12.50 -4.08 13.26
C TYR A 36 -12.89 -2.75 13.90
N SER A 37 -14.05 -2.20 13.51
CA SER A 37 -14.56 -0.95 14.06
C SER A 37 -16.06 -0.80 13.75
N ARG A 38 -16.77 0.05 14.52
CA ARG A 38 -18.18 0.36 14.30
C ARG A 38 -18.48 1.87 14.51
N PRO A 39 -17.85 2.78 13.76
CA PRO A 39 -18.12 4.20 13.90
C PRO A 39 -19.55 4.51 13.45
N GLU A 40 -20.25 5.35 14.20
CA GLU A 40 -21.61 5.81 13.87
C GLU A 40 -22.58 4.66 13.56
N GLY A 41 -22.38 3.47 14.17
CA GLY A 41 -23.18 2.27 13.92
C GLY A 41 -22.83 1.48 12.64
N VAL A 42 -21.95 1.97 11.79
CA VAL A 42 -21.50 1.30 10.57
C VAL A 42 -20.50 0.20 10.88
N SER A 43 -20.87 -1.06 10.62
CA SER A 43 -19.97 -2.21 10.81
C SER A 43 -18.87 -2.19 9.74
N LEU A 44 -17.63 -1.97 10.15
CA LEU A 44 -16.45 -2.01 9.30
C LEU A 44 -15.72 -3.34 9.49
N GLN A 45 -15.54 -4.07 8.40
CA GLN A 45 -15.03 -5.43 8.42
C GLN A 45 -13.77 -5.58 7.60
N LEU A 46 -12.99 -6.60 7.93
CA LEU A 46 -11.82 -7.03 7.17
C LEU A 46 -11.90 -8.52 6.82
N ASN A 47 -11.20 -8.90 5.74
CA ASN A 47 -10.84 -10.28 5.44
C ASN A 47 -9.34 -10.44 5.68
N MET A 48 -8.92 -11.61 6.17
CA MET A 48 -7.52 -11.90 6.48
C MET A 48 -7.09 -13.22 5.87
N ALA A 49 -5.93 -13.21 5.21
CA ALA A 49 -5.24 -14.41 4.74
C ALA A 49 -3.88 -14.52 5.42
N ARG A 50 -3.49 -15.73 5.83
CA ARG A 50 -2.18 -16.00 6.45
C ARG A 50 -1.76 -17.45 6.27
N PRO A 51 -0.45 -17.77 6.31
CA PRO A 51 0.02 -19.14 6.35
C PRO A 51 -0.57 -19.87 7.57
N LYS A 52 -1.14 -21.07 7.37
CA LYS A 52 -1.76 -21.86 8.46
C LYS A 52 -0.75 -22.36 9.49
N ASN A 53 0.47 -22.67 9.05
CA ASN A 53 1.52 -23.28 9.86
C ASN A 53 2.73 -22.35 10.04
N ALA A 54 2.48 -21.07 10.34
CA ALA A 54 3.55 -20.12 10.62
C ALA A 54 4.31 -20.48 11.91
N LYS A 55 5.65 -20.40 11.87
CA LYS A 55 6.51 -20.74 13.01
C LYS A 55 6.78 -19.56 13.97
N GLY A 56 6.08 -18.45 13.81
CA GLY A 56 6.27 -17.25 14.63
C GLY A 56 5.34 -16.13 14.19
N PRO A 57 5.42 -14.97 14.85
CA PRO A 57 4.63 -13.81 14.48
C PRO A 57 4.97 -13.32 13.06
N LEU A 58 3.95 -13.16 12.22
CA LEU A 58 4.07 -12.78 10.82
C LEU A 58 4.09 -11.27 10.67
N PRO A 59 4.93 -10.69 9.80
CA PRO A 59 4.73 -9.32 9.35
C PRO A 59 3.36 -9.21 8.67
N CYS A 60 2.69 -8.05 8.81
CA CYS A 60 1.34 -7.84 8.32
C CYS A 60 1.30 -6.80 7.20
N ILE A 61 0.45 -7.02 6.19
CA ILE A 61 0.19 -6.05 5.13
C ILE A 61 -1.30 -5.71 5.09
N LEU A 62 -1.61 -4.43 5.26
CA LEU A 62 -2.94 -3.88 5.07
C LEU A 62 -3.13 -3.48 3.60
N CYS A 63 -4.12 -4.07 2.92
CA CYS A 63 -4.48 -3.78 1.54
C CYS A 63 -5.78 -2.97 1.49
N ILE A 64 -5.76 -1.80 0.84
CA ILE A 64 -6.87 -0.86 0.81
C ILE A 64 -7.39 -0.73 -0.63
N HIS A 65 -8.67 -1.06 -0.86
CA HIS A 65 -9.26 -1.01 -2.19
C HIS A 65 -9.42 0.42 -2.72
N GLY A 66 -9.41 0.58 -4.05
CA GLY A 66 -9.72 1.81 -4.74
C GLY A 66 -11.23 2.01 -4.91
N GLY A 67 -11.61 2.87 -5.86
CA GLY A 67 -13.01 3.15 -6.20
C GLY A 67 -13.41 4.60 -5.97
N GLY A 68 -12.48 5.56 -6.09
CA GLY A 68 -12.75 6.99 -5.99
C GLY A 68 -13.39 7.40 -4.66
N PHE A 69 -13.08 6.72 -3.56
CA PHE A 69 -13.68 6.93 -2.23
C PHE A 69 -15.19 6.74 -2.16
N ARG A 70 -15.87 6.44 -3.27
CA ARG A 70 -17.34 6.35 -3.41
C ARG A 70 -17.83 4.93 -3.75
N ALA A 71 -16.93 4.03 -4.09
CA ALA A 71 -17.25 2.65 -4.49
C ALA A 71 -16.12 1.71 -4.08
N GLY A 72 -16.30 0.43 -4.41
CA GLY A 72 -15.35 -0.63 -4.07
C GLY A 72 -15.78 -1.43 -2.85
N LYS A 73 -15.10 -2.54 -2.65
CA LYS A 73 -15.33 -3.46 -1.53
C LYS A 73 -14.06 -4.25 -1.23
N ARG A 74 -13.89 -4.68 0.04
CA ARG A 74 -12.71 -5.43 0.49
C ARG A 74 -12.47 -6.71 -0.32
N GLU A 75 -13.55 -7.40 -0.74
CA GLU A 75 -13.45 -8.67 -1.48
C GLU A 75 -12.70 -8.52 -2.81
N GLY A 76 -12.64 -7.33 -3.39
CA GLY A 76 -11.84 -7.06 -4.59
C GLY A 76 -10.34 -7.28 -4.41
N TYR A 77 -9.86 -7.34 -3.18
CA TYR A 77 -8.45 -7.57 -2.84
C TYR A 77 -8.19 -8.95 -2.21
N ASP A 78 -9.19 -9.86 -2.15
CA ASP A 78 -9.04 -11.20 -1.59
C ASP A 78 -7.97 -12.04 -2.32
N SER A 79 -7.83 -11.88 -3.63
CA SER A 79 -6.75 -12.52 -4.40
C SER A 79 -5.38 -12.01 -3.98
N LEU A 80 -5.21 -10.68 -3.87
CA LEU A 80 -3.94 -10.07 -3.45
C LEU A 80 -3.53 -10.53 -2.05
N ILE A 81 -4.44 -10.52 -1.07
CA ILE A 81 -4.08 -10.94 0.29
C ILE A 81 -3.73 -12.43 0.35
N ARG A 82 -4.31 -13.29 -0.50
CA ARG A 82 -3.90 -14.70 -0.61
C ARG A 82 -2.51 -14.85 -1.22
N THR A 83 -2.19 -14.07 -2.25
CA THR A 83 -0.85 -14.02 -2.82
C THR A 83 0.19 -13.62 -1.77
N LEU A 84 -0.07 -12.53 -1.03
CA LEU A 84 0.82 -12.07 0.03
C LEU A 84 0.95 -13.07 1.19
N ALA A 85 -0.13 -13.82 1.50
CA ALA A 85 -0.05 -14.91 2.48
C ALA A 85 0.84 -16.05 1.98
N GLY A 86 0.80 -16.38 0.68
CA GLY A 86 1.74 -17.32 0.05
C GLY A 86 3.20 -16.89 0.17
N GLU A 87 3.44 -15.59 0.21
CA GLU A 87 4.75 -14.97 0.44
C GLU A 87 5.15 -14.92 1.93
N GLY A 88 4.32 -15.43 2.85
CA GLY A 88 4.65 -15.51 4.27
C GLY A 88 4.20 -14.31 5.11
N TYR A 89 3.25 -13.53 4.65
CA TYR A 89 2.65 -12.43 5.39
C TYR A 89 1.30 -12.82 6.01
N ALA A 90 0.92 -12.17 7.10
CA ALA A 90 -0.48 -11.97 7.39
C ALA A 90 -0.94 -10.79 6.53
N ALA A 91 -1.92 -10.98 5.66
CA ALA A 91 -2.41 -9.92 4.79
C ALA A 91 -3.90 -9.71 4.97
N VAL A 92 -4.33 -8.46 5.02
CA VAL A 92 -5.74 -8.11 5.25
C VAL A 92 -6.24 -7.11 4.22
N THR A 93 -7.52 -7.18 3.91
CA THR A 93 -8.23 -6.15 3.15
C THR A 93 -9.43 -5.66 3.95
N ILE A 94 -9.77 -4.38 3.83
CA ILE A 94 -10.75 -3.72 4.68
C ILE A 94 -11.87 -3.06 3.88
N SER A 95 -13.07 -2.99 4.48
CA SER A 95 -14.08 -2.01 4.12
C SER A 95 -13.76 -0.69 4.84
N TYR A 96 -14.11 0.42 4.24
CA TYR A 96 -14.07 1.74 4.85
C TYR A 96 -15.31 2.54 4.43
N ARG A 97 -15.70 3.56 5.19
CA ARG A 97 -16.86 4.39 4.90
C ARG A 97 -16.66 5.20 3.62
N LEU A 98 -17.69 5.21 2.77
CA LEU A 98 -17.64 5.76 1.44
C LEU A 98 -18.37 7.11 1.35
N ALA A 99 -17.86 8.00 0.50
CA ALA A 99 -18.52 9.24 0.09
C ALA A 99 -19.69 8.95 -0.88
N PRO A 100 -20.67 9.87 -0.98
CA PRO A 100 -20.77 11.16 -0.30
C PRO A 100 -21.32 11.09 1.11
N GLN A 101 -21.81 9.93 1.57
CA GLN A 101 -22.41 9.75 2.90
C GLN A 101 -21.40 10.04 4.01
N HIS A 102 -20.16 9.59 3.82
CA HIS A 102 -19.08 9.76 4.76
C HIS A 102 -17.89 10.43 4.05
N ARG A 103 -17.82 11.74 4.16
CA ARG A 103 -16.77 12.56 3.54
C ARG A 103 -15.46 12.44 4.29
N PHE A 104 -14.40 12.99 3.72
CA PHE A 104 -13.12 13.18 4.42
C PHE A 104 -13.36 13.88 5.79
N PRO A 105 -12.76 13.39 6.88
CA PRO A 105 -11.71 12.37 6.98
C PRO A 105 -12.19 10.94 7.33
N ALA A 106 -13.47 10.59 7.16
CA ALA A 106 -14.04 9.31 7.62
C ALA A 106 -13.23 8.08 7.16
N ALA A 107 -12.91 7.96 5.87
CA ALA A 107 -12.11 6.85 5.35
C ALA A 107 -10.70 6.79 5.96
N VAL A 108 -10.09 7.95 6.26
CA VAL A 108 -8.78 8.03 6.94
C VAL A 108 -8.89 7.48 8.37
N HIS A 109 -9.90 7.90 9.12
CA HIS A 109 -10.16 7.39 10.47
C HIS A 109 -10.34 5.87 10.47
N ASP A 110 -11.03 5.33 9.47
CA ASP A 110 -11.32 3.91 9.36
C ASP A 110 -10.05 3.10 9.05
N THR A 111 -9.19 3.58 8.14
CA THR A 111 -7.91 2.91 7.85
C THR A 111 -6.97 2.93 9.05
N LYS A 112 -6.93 4.03 9.81
CA LYS A 112 -6.17 4.13 11.07
C LYS A 112 -6.72 3.17 12.13
N ALA A 113 -8.05 3.08 12.27
CA ALA A 113 -8.70 2.12 13.16
C ALA A 113 -8.36 0.66 12.79
N ALA A 114 -8.26 0.33 11.50
CA ALA A 114 -7.83 -0.99 11.04
C ALA A 114 -6.39 -1.32 11.48
N VAL A 115 -5.44 -0.39 11.32
CA VAL A 115 -4.06 -0.58 11.81
C VAL A 115 -4.03 -0.78 13.33
N ARG A 116 -4.80 0.01 14.08
CA ARG A 116 -4.90 -0.15 15.54
C ARG A 116 -5.46 -1.51 15.93
N TRP A 117 -6.51 -1.96 15.23
CA TRP A 117 -7.10 -3.27 15.46
C TRP A 117 -6.10 -4.40 15.20
N LEU A 118 -5.37 -4.36 14.08
CA LEU A 118 -4.33 -5.35 13.77
C LEU A 118 -3.30 -5.42 14.88
N ARG A 119 -2.84 -4.30 15.36
CA ARG A 119 -1.85 -4.21 16.43
C ARG A 119 -2.39 -4.71 17.77
N ALA A 120 -3.62 -4.34 18.12
CA ALA A 120 -4.27 -4.77 19.36
C ALA A 120 -4.59 -6.27 19.39
N ASN A 121 -4.86 -6.86 18.22
CA ASN A 121 -5.21 -8.28 18.08
C ASN A 121 -4.02 -9.13 17.57
N ALA A 122 -2.81 -8.60 17.56
CA ALA A 122 -1.64 -9.23 16.98
C ALA A 122 -1.38 -10.63 17.56
N GLY A 123 -1.44 -10.80 18.88
CA GLY A 123 -1.26 -12.09 19.52
C GLY A 123 -2.31 -13.13 19.13
N LYS A 124 -3.58 -12.73 18.96
CA LYS A 124 -4.68 -13.63 18.56
C LYS A 124 -4.48 -14.20 17.15
N TYR A 125 -3.96 -13.38 16.24
CA TYR A 125 -3.83 -13.74 14.82
C TYR A 125 -2.41 -14.11 14.39
N GLY A 126 -1.46 -14.17 15.35
CA GLY A 126 -0.06 -14.48 15.05
C GLY A 126 0.64 -13.40 14.20
N ILE A 127 0.29 -12.15 14.42
CA ILE A 127 0.87 -10.97 13.75
C ILE A 127 1.98 -10.37 14.61
N ASP A 128 3.04 -9.87 13.97
CA ASP A 128 4.00 -9.01 14.63
C ASP A 128 3.48 -7.57 14.66
N PRO A 129 3.16 -7.01 15.84
CA PRO A 129 2.57 -5.67 15.96
C PRO A 129 3.52 -4.54 15.53
N TRP A 130 4.80 -4.84 15.37
CA TRP A 130 5.84 -3.88 15.01
C TRP A 130 6.22 -3.92 13.52
N ARG A 131 5.70 -4.90 12.76
CA ARG A 131 5.98 -5.08 11.34
C ARG A 131 4.69 -5.01 10.51
N ILE A 132 4.11 -3.80 10.38
CA ILE A 132 2.88 -3.56 9.62
C ILE A 132 3.19 -2.62 8.45
N GLY A 133 3.02 -3.12 7.23
CA GLY A 133 3.05 -2.34 5.99
C GLY A 133 1.65 -2.08 5.44
N VAL A 134 1.54 -1.17 4.50
CA VAL A 134 0.27 -0.84 3.85
C VAL A 134 0.44 -0.70 2.34
N THR A 135 -0.57 -1.14 1.60
CA THR A 135 -0.69 -0.90 0.15
C THR A 135 -2.13 -0.60 -0.23
N GLY A 136 -2.30 0.00 -1.38
CA GLY A 136 -3.60 0.22 -1.99
C GLY A 136 -3.48 0.81 -3.38
N GLY A 137 -4.55 0.67 -4.17
CA GLY A 137 -4.62 1.21 -5.53
C GLY A 137 -5.57 2.41 -5.60
N SER A 138 -5.23 3.44 -6.40
CA SER A 138 -6.08 4.62 -6.63
C SER A 138 -6.46 5.32 -5.31
N ALA A 139 -7.74 5.46 -5.00
CA ALA A 139 -8.19 5.98 -3.70
C ALA A 139 -7.60 5.20 -2.51
N GLY A 140 -7.41 3.87 -2.63
CA GLY A 140 -6.73 3.06 -1.62
C GLY A 140 -5.24 3.40 -1.50
N GLY A 141 -4.58 3.73 -2.61
CA GLY A 141 -3.21 4.23 -2.64
C GLY A 141 -3.06 5.56 -1.92
N HIS A 142 -4.00 6.47 -2.13
CA HIS A 142 -4.09 7.71 -1.37
C HIS A 142 -4.22 7.46 0.15
N LEU A 143 -5.12 6.57 0.56
CA LEU A 143 -5.31 6.22 1.97
C LEU A 143 -4.06 5.56 2.57
N ALA A 144 -3.36 4.72 1.78
CA ALA A 144 -2.10 4.12 2.18
C ALA A 144 -1.00 5.17 2.41
N GLN A 145 -0.86 6.14 1.49
CA GLN A 145 0.05 7.29 1.66
C GLN A 145 -0.30 8.08 2.93
N PHE A 146 -1.61 8.36 3.12
CA PHE A 146 -2.08 9.13 4.26
C PHE A 146 -1.69 8.48 5.59
N LEU A 147 -1.81 7.15 5.70
CA LEU A 147 -1.29 6.39 6.85
C LEU A 147 0.21 6.59 7.05
N GLY A 148 0.99 6.54 5.96
CA GLY A 148 2.45 6.67 6.02
C GLY A 148 2.95 8.04 6.47
N VAL A 149 2.23 9.12 6.14
CA VAL A 149 2.67 10.50 6.42
C VAL A 149 2.01 11.11 7.67
N THR A 150 0.96 10.49 8.23
CA THR A 150 0.21 11.05 9.37
C THR A 150 0.24 10.18 10.62
N GLY A 151 1.28 9.35 10.79
CA GLY A 151 1.43 8.47 11.95
C GLY A 151 1.43 9.19 13.30
N ASP A 152 1.83 10.45 13.33
CA ASP A 152 1.91 11.28 14.54
C ASP A 152 0.83 12.36 14.62
N VAL A 153 -0.11 12.40 13.64
CA VAL A 153 -1.10 13.47 13.54
C VAL A 153 -2.40 13.08 14.24
N LYS A 154 -2.59 13.56 15.46
CA LYS A 154 -3.73 13.18 16.32
C LYS A 154 -5.10 13.50 15.72
N GLU A 155 -5.23 14.58 14.94
CA GLU A 155 -6.52 14.96 14.33
C GLU A 155 -7.08 13.89 13.40
N PHE A 156 -6.24 13.02 12.82
CA PHE A 156 -6.65 11.97 11.92
C PHE A 156 -6.83 10.61 12.58
N GLU A 157 -6.63 10.49 13.89
CA GLU A 157 -6.79 9.20 14.57
C GLU A 157 -8.25 8.73 14.60
N GLY A 158 -9.21 9.67 14.68
CA GLY A 158 -10.62 9.34 14.82
C GLY A 158 -10.94 8.61 16.13
N GLY A 159 -12.24 8.43 16.39
CA GLY A 159 -12.74 7.75 17.59
C GLY A 159 -12.93 6.24 17.45
N GLY A 160 -12.66 5.64 16.28
CA GLY A 160 -12.91 4.22 16.02
C GLY A 160 -11.88 3.31 16.70
N GLY A 161 -12.31 2.14 17.10
CA GLY A 161 -11.63 1.00 17.71
C GLY A 161 -10.22 1.14 18.29
N ASN A 162 -9.97 0.52 19.45
CA ASN A 162 -8.66 0.45 20.13
C ASN A 162 -7.96 1.82 20.33
N PRO A 163 -8.62 2.80 21.01
CA PRO A 163 -8.01 4.10 21.24
C PRO A 163 -6.70 3.96 22.06
N GLY A 164 -5.72 4.80 21.78
CA GLY A 164 -4.41 4.77 22.45
C GLY A 164 -3.41 3.75 21.86
N VAL A 165 -3.85 2.85 20.96
CA VAL A 165 -2.95 2.00 20.18
C VAL A 165 -2.42 2.81 18.98
N SER A 166 -1.14 2.67 18.63
CA SER A 166 -0.54 3.40 17.52
C SER A 166 -1.12 2.98 16.18
N SER A 167 -1.41 3.93 15.28
CA SER A 167 -1.79 3.70 13.88
C SER A 167 -0.60 3.80 12.91
N ARG A 168 0.64 3.95 13.38
CA ARG A 168 1.84 4.04 12.53
C ARG A 168 2.04 2.76 11.73
N VAL A 169 2.51 2.92 10.49
CA VAL A 169 2.92 1.82 9.62
C VAL A 169 4.42 1.90 9.33
N ASN A 170 5.04 0.78 9.02
CA ASN A 170 6.48 0.69 8.81
C ASN A 170 6.90 1.10 7.40
N CYS A 171 6.06 0.83 6.41
CA CYS A 171 6.33 1.17 5.01
C CYS A 171 5.04 1.21 4.20
N VAL A 172 5.09 1.87 3.05
CA VAL A 172 3.95 2.12 2.16
C VAL A 172 4.29 1.70 0.74
N VAL A 173 3.37 0.98 0.08
CA VAL A 173 3.37 0.83 -1.38
C VAL A 173 2.13 1.54 -1.93
N ASN A 174 2.34 2.67 -2.57
CA ASN A 174 1.29 3.43 -3.24
C ASN A 174 1.20 2.99 -4.70
N VAL A 175 0.05 2.46 -5.11
CA VAL A 175 -0.20 2.04 -6.48
C VAL A 175 -1.14 3.05 -7.13
N TYR A 176 -0.61 3.91 -7.99
CA TYR A 176 -1.31 5.01 -8.70
C TYR A 176 -2.29 5.84 -7.87
N GLY A 177 -2.03 6.07 -6.61
CA GLY A 177 -2.87 6.91 -5.75
C GLY A 177 -2.48 8.39 -5.84
N PRO A 178 -3.46 9.33 -5.79
CA PRO A 178 -3.18 10.76 -5.81
C PRO A 178 -2.53 11.23 -4.50
N SER A 179 -1.64 12.21 -4.58
CA SER A 179 -0.90 12.77 -3.43
C SER A 179 -1.25 14.22 -3.12
N ASP A 180 -1.71 14.99 -4.13
CA ASP A 180 -2.05 16.41 -4.02
C ASP A 180 -3.33 16.73 -4.77
N PHE A 181 -4.43 16.88 -4.04
CA PHE A 181 -5.73 17.19 -4.64
C PHE A 181 -5.85 18.63 -5.13
N THR A 182 -4.99 19.54 -4.68
CA THR A 182 -5.00 20.92 -5.17
C THR A 182 -4.50 21.02 -6.61
N LYS A 183 -3.77 20.01 -7.10
CA LYS A 183 -3.21 19.94 -8.45
C LYS A 183 -3.87 18.86 -9.33
N SER A 184 -4.96 18.23 -8.88
CA SER A 184 -5.61 17.15 -9.64
C SER A 184 -6.49 17.68 -10.78
N TYR A 185 -7.12 18.84 -10.60
CA TYR A 185 -8.02 19.42 -11.61
C TYR A 185 -7.27 19.79 -12.89
N GLY A 186 -7.89 19.45 -14.03
CA GLY A 186 -7.29 19.65 -15.35
C GLY A 186 -6.19 18.66 -15.74
N LYS A 187 -5.78 17.78 -14.80
CA LYS A 187 -4.77 16.73 -15.05
C LYS A 187 -5.36 15.32 -14.91
N SER A 188 -6.25 15.12 -13.93
CA SER A 188 -6.89 13.84 -13.66
C SER A 188 -8.36 13.88 -14.08
N VAL A 189 -8.79 12.91 -14.88
CA VAL A 189 -10.15 12.90 -15.49
C VAL A 189 -11.25 12.88 -14.42
N ASP A 190 -11.04 12.12 -13.35
CA ASP A 190 -12.04 11.91 -12.30
C ASP A 190 -12.06 12.99 -11.21
N ALA A 191 -11.09 13.90 -11.19
CA ALA A 191 -10.99 14.90 -10.12
C ALA A 191 -12.27 15.73 -9.96
N ALA A 192 -12.86 16.18 -11.06
CA ALA A 192 -14.07 16.99 -11.04
C ALA A 192 -15.33 16.22 -10.57
N GLU A 193 -15.38 14.90 -10.76
CA GLU A 193 -16.48 14.07 -10.34
C GLU A 193 -16.33 13.54 -8.91
N VAL A 194 -15.12 13.11 -8.55
CA VAL A 194 -14.85 12.37 -7.33
C VAL A 194 -14.58 13.29 -6.14
N LEU A 195 -13.73 14.30 -6.33
CA LEU A 195 -13.28 15.13 -5.22
C LEU A 195 -14.41 15.95 -4.57
N PRO A 196 -15.39 16.54 -5.30
CA PRO A 196 -16.50 17.22 -4.65
C PRO A 196 -17.36 16.30 -3.77
N LEU A 197 -17.52 15.03 -4.15
CA LEU A 197 -18.24 14.03 -3.34
C LEU A 197 -17.45 13.67 -2.07
N PHE A 198 -16.15 13.49 -2.20
CA PHE A 198 -15.27 13.11 -1.08
C PHE A 198 -15.00 14.26 -0.12
N LEU A 199 -14.80 15.48 -0.63
CA LEU A 199 -14.36 16.65 0.14
C LEU A 199 -15.48 17.63 0.49
N GLY A 200 -16.67 17.48 -0.13
CA GLY A 200 -17.82 18.34 0.12
C GLY A 200 -17.88 19.59 -0.74
N GLY A 201 -17.04 19.71 -1.75
CA GLY A 201 -17.00 20.81 -2.71
C GLY A 201 -15.82 20.67 -3.66
N ASN A 202 -15.78 21.51 -4.70
CA ASN A 202 -14.67 21.61 -5.63
C ASN A 202 -13.51 22.46 -5.03
N LEU A 203 -12.46 22.70 -5.82
CA LEU A 203 -11.29 23.45 -5.36
C LEU A 203 -11.63 24.90 -4.95
N GLU A 204 -12.59 25.53 -5.61
CA GLU A 204 -13.00 26.92 -5.31
C GLU A 204 -13.81 27.01 -4.01
N THR A 205 -14.65 26.02 -3.74
CA THR A 205 -15.60 26.03 -2.62
C THR A 205 -15.10 25.30 -1.37
N ALA A 206 -14.08 24.41 -1.50
CA ALA A 206 -13.59 23.57 -0.43
C ALA A 206 -12.04 23.47 -0.40
N LEU A 207 -11.32 24.53 -0.76
CA LEU A 207 -9.86 24.55 -0.78
C LEU A 207 -9.20 24.03 0.52
N PRO A 208 -9.65 24.41 1.73
CA PRO A 208 -9.07 23.87 2.97
C PRO A 208 -9.18 22.35 3.06
N ALA A 209 -10.29 21.74 2.59
CA ALA A 209 -10.45 20.29 2.57
C ALA A 209 -9.50 19.63 1.58
N HIS A 210 -9.27 20.22 0.39
CA HIS A 210 -8.30 19.73 -0.58
C HIS A 210 -6.86 19.75 -0.02
N ILE A 211 -6.46 20.84 0.63
CA ILE A 211 -5.14 20.96 1.26
C ILE A 211 -4.98 19.90 2.38
N ARG A 212 -5.97 19.78 3.28
CA ARG A 212 -5.92 18.86 4.43
C ARG A 212 -5.94 17.39 4.00
N SER A 213 -6.63 17.07 2.93
CA SER A 213 -6.74 15.69 2.42
C SER A 213 -5.59 15.29 1.49
N SER A 214 -4.65 16.18 1.17
CA SER A 214 -3.50 15.88 0.32
C SER A 214 -2.34 15.31 1.14
N PRO A 215 -1.97 14.02 1.00
CA PRO A 215 -0.86 13.40 1.74
C PRO A 215 0.45 14.16 1.61
N LEU A 216 0.69 14.76 0.45
CA LEU A 216 1.90 15.54 0.16
C LEU A 216 2.17 16.64 1.20
N ASN A 217 1.11 17.25 1.74
CA ASN A 217 1.21 18.35 2.70
C ASN A 217 1.58 17.89 4.12
N TRP A 218 1.49 16.60 4.39
CA TRP A 218 1.78 15.98 5.69
C TRP A 218 3.15 15.30 5.75
N VAL A 219 3.92 15.34 4.66
CA VAL A 219 5.25 14.73 4.62
C VAL A 219 6.20 15.45 5.56
N THR A 220 6.74 14.70 6.51
CA THR A 220 7.77 15.10 7.45
C THR A 220 8.92 14.08 7.45
N PRO A 221 10.06 14.33 8.11
CA PRO A 221 11.12 13.34 8.29
C PRO A 221 10.68 12.04 9.00
N ASN A 222 9.52 12.06 9.69
CA ASN A 222 8.94 10.91 10.37
C ASN A 222 8.02 10.05 9.46
N ALA A 223 7.85 10.43 8.20
CA ALA A 223 7.05 9.65 7.24
C ALA A 223 7.67 8.27 6.99
N SER A 224 6.82 7.30 6.67
CA SER A 224 7.25 5.93 6.39
C SER A 224 7.95 5.82 5.03
N PRO A 225 8.98 4.96 4.87
CA PRO A 225 9.53 4.60 3.58
C PRO A 225 8.43 4.24 2.58
N THR A 226 8.52 4.74 1.35
CA THR A 226 7.43 4.63 0.38
C THR A 226 7.93 4.22 -1.01
N LEU A 227 7.30 3.20 -1.59
CA LEU A 227 7.39 2.88 -3.02
C LEU A 227 6.11 3.38 -3.71
N CYS A 228 6.26 4.22 -4.74
CA CYS A 228 5.19 4.54 -5.67
C CYS A 228 5.31 3.68 -6.93
N ILE A 229 4.21 3.09 -7.40
CA ILE A 229 4.11 2.36 -8.67
C ILE A 229 3.04 3.03 -9.50
N HIS A 230 3.41 3.59 -10.67
CA HIS A 230 2.48 4.41 -11.45
C HIS A 230 2.70 4.23 -12.96
N GLY A 231 1.62 4.18 -13.72
CA GLY A 231 1.66 4.13 -15.17
C GLY A 231 1.87 5.53 -15.78
N THR A 232 2.74 5.64 -16.78
CA THR A 232 3.04 6.95 -17.39
C THR A 232 1.92 7.48 -18.27
N ASP A 233 0.95 6.64 -18.66
CA ASP A 233 -0.22 7.02 -19.46
C ASP A 233 -1.53 6.99 -18.65
N ASP A 234 -1.43 7.12 -17.33
CA ASP A 234 -2.59 7.17 -16.43
C ASP A 234 -3.35 8.50 -16.60
N LYS A 235 -4.59 8.42 -17.08
CA LYS A 235 -5.48 9.57 -17.29
C LYS A 235 -6.40 9.85 -16.09
N TYR A 236 -6.59 8.86 -15.19
CA TYR A 236 -7.44 9.02 -14.00
C TYR A 236 -6.68 9.70 -12.85
N VAL A 237 -5.43 9.32 -12.64
CA VAL A 237 -4.53 9.95 -11.68
C VAL A 237 -3.23 10.26 -12.40
N ALA A 238 -2.96 11.53 -12.62
CA ALA A 238 -1.77 11.95 -13.34
C ALA A 238 -0.48 11.39 -12.71
N HIS A 239 0.44 10.87 -13.54
CA HIS A 239 1.70 10.26 -13.10
C HIS A 239 2.52 11.19 -12.20
N GLU A 240 2.47 12.51 -12.43
CA GLU A 240 3.16 13.52 -11.63
C GLU A 240 2.76 13.50 -10.15
N GLN A 241 1.61 12.94 -9.80
CA GLN A 241 1.20 12.77 -8.40
C GLN A 241 2.19 11.88 -7.63
N ALA A 242 2.71 10.85 -8.28
CA ALA A 242 3.75 9.99 -7.70
C ALA A 242 5.11 10.68 -7.68
N GLU A 243 5.46 11.42 -8.73
CA GLU A 243 6.72 12.18 -8.80
C GLU A 243 6.81 13.22 -7.68
N TRP A 244 5.75 14.02 -7.48
CA TRP A 244 5.71 15.03 -6.42
C TRP A 244 5.85 14.43 -5.04
N LEU A 245 5.20 13.29 -4.77
CA LEU A 245 5.31 12.63 -3.47
C LEU A 245 6.72 12.12 -3.22
N VAL A 246 7.31 11.40 -4.19
CA VAL A 246 8.65 10.84 -4.05
C VAL A 246 9.69 11.94 -3.88
N GLU A 247 9.60 13.02 -4.67
CA GLU A 247 10.48 14.19 -4.52
C GLU A 247 10.36 14.81 -3.12
N ARG A 248 9.13 14.98 -2.63
CA ARG A 248 8.88 15.57 -1.31
C ARG A 248 9.41 14.70 -0.18
N LEU A 249 9.20 13.37 -0.23
CA LEU A 249 9.72 12.43 0.74
C LEU A 249 11.26 12.46 0.78
N LYS A 250 11.92 12.40 -0.38
CA LYS A 250 13.38 12.48 -0.49
C LYS A 250 13.93 13.80 0.06
N LYS A 251 13.29 14.93 -0.21
CA LYS A 251 13.66 16.23 0.37
C LYS A 251 13.56 16.27 1.89
N CYS A 252 12.70 15.45 2.48
CA CYS A 252 12.60 15.28 3.93
C CYS A 252 13.52 14.19 4.50
N GLY A 253 14.39 13.59 3.69
CA GLY A 253 15.32 12.52 4.13
C GLY A 253 14.66 11.15 4.28
N VAL A 254 13.45 10.97 3.76
CA VAL A 254 12.71 9.70 3.80
C VAL A 254 13.05 8.87 2.57
N GLU A 255 13.29 7.56 2.76
CA GLU A 255 13.47 6.63 1.64
C GLU A 255 12.20 6.57 0.79
N ALA A 256 12.34 6.85 -0.51
CA ALA A 256 11.23 6.82 -1.43
C ALA A 256 11.70 6.46 -2.84
N ASP A 257 10.96 5.58 -3.53
CA ASP A 257 11.22 5.15 -4.89
C ASP A 257 9.99 5.27 -5.76
N LEU A 258 10.19 5.47 -7.08
CA LEU A 258 9.15 5.47 -8.09
C LEU A 258 9.45 4.41 -9.15
N LEU A 259 8.54 3.47 -9.31
CA LEU A 259 8.48 2.55 -10.44
C LEU A 259 7.47 3.09 -11.46
N SER A 260 7.97 3.72 -12.52
CA SER A 260 7.16 4.17 -13.65
C SER A 260 6.99 3.04 -14.66
N LEU A 261 5.75 2.62 -14.93
CA LEU A 261 5.41 1.61 -15.93
C LEU A 261 5.07 2.33 -17.24
N GLN A 262 5.95 2.21 -18.21
CA GLN A 262 5.87 2.95 -19.47
C GLN A 262 4.65 2.55 -20.30
N GLY A 263 3.80 3.53 -20.66
CA GLY A 263 2.58 3.32 -21.44
C GLY A 263 1.42 2.67 -20.68
N ALA A 264 1.62 2.29 -19.42
CA ALA A 264 0.55 1.74 -18.60
C ALA A 264 -0.43 2.84 -18.17
N GLY A 265 -1.73 2.52 -18.17
CA GLY A 265 -2.81 3.38 -17.70
C GLY A 265 -3.20 3.10 -16.25
N HIS A 266 -4.40 3.59 -15.86
CA HIS A 266 -4.96 3.35 -14.53
C HIS A 266 -5.44 1.90 -14.36
N GLY A 267 -4.77 1.13 -13.51
CA GLY A 267 -5.02 -0.31 -13.34
C GLY A 267 -4.13 -1.18 -14.25
N PHE A 268 -3.23 -1.93 -13.64
CA PHE A 268 -2.26 -2.75 -14.36
C PHE A 268 -2.83 -4.10 -14.76
N LYS A 269 -2.37 -4.62 -15.92
CA LYS A 269 -2.74 -5.94 -16.46
C LYS A 269 -1.51 -6.65 -17.01
N GLY A 270 -1.57 -7.99 -17.10
CA GLY A 270 -0.51 -8.81 -17.68
C GLY A 270 0.86 -8.50 -17.07
N LYS A 271 1.86 -8.24 -17.91
CA LYS A 271 3.26 -8.00 -17.49
C LYS A 271 3.42 -6.80 -16.56
N ASP A 272 2.61 -5.76 -16.71
CA ASP A 272 2.68 -4.59 -15.84
C ASP A 272 2.20 -4.94 -14.43
N ALA A 273 1.10 -5.71 -14.31
CA ALA A 273 0.62 -6.21 -13.03
C ALA A 273 1.67 -7.11 -12.34
N GLU A 274 2.26 -8.06 -13.07
CA GLU A 274 3.32 -8.93 -12.55
C GLU A 274 4.55 -8.14 -12.11
N THR A 275 4.91 -7.07 -12.83
CA THR A 275 6.05 -6.21 -12.49
C THR A 275 5.76 -5.40 -11.24
N ALA A 276 4.53 -4.84 -11.13
CA ALA A 276 4.08 -4.13 -9.95
C ALA A 276 4.06 -5.04 -8.71
N ASP A 277 3.52 -6.25 -8.83
CA ASP A 277 3.45 -7.21 -7.73
C ASP A 277 4.85 -7.64 -7.25
N ARG A 278 5.78 -7.94 -8.17
CA ARG A 278 7.17 -8.26 -7.81
C ARG A 278 7.85 -7.10 -7.09
N ALA A 279 7.68 -5.88 -7.57
CA ALA A 279 8.26 -4.69 -6.93
C ALA A 279 7.68 -4.45 -5.54
N MET A 280 6.37 -4.58 -5.38
CA MET A 280 5.66 -4.48 -4.10
C MET A 280 6.17 -5.52 -3.11
N ILE A 281 6.24 -6.79 -3.49
CA ILE A 281 6.72 -7.89 -2.63
C ILE A 281 8.18 -7.67 -2.24
N ALA A 282 9.03 -7.29 -3.19
CA ALA A 282 10.44 -7.00 -2.92
C ALA A 282 10.62 -5.84 -1.93
N PHE A 283 9.80 -4.79 -2.06
CA PHE A 283 9.81 -3.66 -1.13
C PHE A 283 9.36 -4.07 0.28
N PHE A 284 8.27 -4.82 0.40
CA PHE A 284 7.83 -5.33 1.70
C PHE A 284 8.83 -6.31 2.32
N ASN A 285 9.46 -7.18 1.54
CA ASN A 285 10.50 -8.08 2.04
C ASN A 285 11.66 -7.28 2.66
N ARG A 286 12.08 -6.18 2.01
CA ARG A 286 13.17 -5.31 2.51
C ARG A 286 12.84 -4.63 3.83
N HIS A 287 11.57 -4.22 4.02
CA HIS A 287 11.17 -3.40 5.17
C HIS A 287 10.51 -4.18 6.32
N LEU A 288 9.94 -5.34 6.04
CA LEU A 288 9.13 -6.07 7.01
C LEU A 288 9.69 -7.43 7.40
N LYS A 289 10.54 -8.06 6.57
CA LYS A 289 11.18 -9.33 6.94
C LYS A 289 12.57 -9.08 7.54
N ASN A 290 12.93 -9.91 8.51
CA ASN A 290 14.28 -9.91 9.05
C ASN A 290 15.26 -10.47 8.01
N LYS A 291 16.52 -10.02 8.05
CA LYS A 291 17.58 -10.60 7.20
C LYS A 291 17.74 -12.08 7.59
N GLY A 292 17.28 -12.99 6.73
CA GLY A 292 17.34 -14.43 6.94
C GLY A 292 15.99 -15.14 7.01
N GLU A 293 14.87 -14.43 6.91
CA GLU A 293 13.52 -14.98 6.75
C GLU A 293 13.15 -15.26 5.29
#